data_db41802c63da1b57adbcc852f4b3decf
#
_entry.id   db41802c63da1b57adbcc852f4b3decf
#
_cell.length_a   1.000
_cell.length_b   1.000
_cell.length_c   1.000
_cell.angle_alpha   90.00
_cell.angle_beta   90.00
_cell.angle_gamma   90.00
#
_symmetry.space_group_name_H-M   'P 1'
#
loop_
_entity.id
_entity.type
_entity.pdbx_description
1 polymer ?
#
loop_
_entity_poly.entity_id
_entity_poly.type
_entity_poly.pdbx_seq_one_letter_code
_entity_poly.pdbx_strand_id
1 'polypeptide(L)'
;MRKRIVFTGILLLLCRAAVRRPFRRATAWLVNLVFLVMTLNCVILYHVTPIEESLSGKGKTYSVEELRDYVVERCNALSGEVPRGEDGEVCYDGGDATMAQEARIAVAGEAQEYPWLSGWSTIPKGMFASDFISQQYMQGYYFPFSMEANYNTVMKIMNKPFTMCHELAHTHGYIYEDEANLLGFLACIHSENPVFQYSGWLGVLNYVDNTFYRNVSGAVYREHPAVSKTVRSDNEFLSDEAWEKVEKDAVFSTETVKAAADTYLDTTLKANGIRDGKASYERVVGLLLEYFDGDFPDFPKKTAGSQDSANVVG
;
A
#
# COMPACT_ATOMS: atom_id res chain seq x y z
N MET A 1 15.21 30.08 16.72
CA MET A 1 16.26 30.91 16.15
C MET A 1 17.52 30.12 15.74
N ARG A 2 18.10 29.25 16.57
CA ARG A 2 19.29 28.44 16.20
C ARG A 2 19.14 27.57 14.95
N LYS A 3 18.03 26.86 14.75
CA LYS A 3 17.81 25.99 13.59
C LYS A 3 17.74 26.74 12.25
N ARG A 4 17.16 27.97 12.24
CA ARG A 4 17.15 28.83 11.03
C ARG A 4 18.52 29.31 10.63
N ILE A 5 19.38 29.65 11.62
CA ILE A 5 20.75 30.10 11.37
C ILE A 5 21.62 29.00 10.80
N VAL A 6 21.44 27.75 11.27
CA VAL A 6 22.15 26.56 10.75
C VAL A 6 21.73 26.27 9.32
N PHE A 7 20.43 26.30 9.01
CA PHE A 7 19.92 26.05 7.65
C PHE A 7 20.38 27.11 6.66
N THR A 8 20.33 28.39 7.05
CA THR A 8 20.84 29.51 6.23
C THR A 8 22.34 29.41 6.03
N GLY A 9 23.10 29.01 7.06
CA GLY A 9 24.55 28.81 6.96
C GLY A 9 24.94 27.68 6.00
N ILE A 10 24.22 26.55 6.06
CA ILE A 10 24.39 25.40 5.12
C ILE A 10 24.06 25.83 3.69
N LEU A 11 22.97 26.56 3.49
CA LEU A 11 22.54 27.03 2.17
C LEU A 11 23.59 28.01 1.58
N LEU A 12 24.13 28.93 2.38
CA LEU A 12 25.19 29.85 1.98
C LEU A 12 26.52 29.13 1.66
N LEU A 13 26.84 28.06 2.42
CA LEU A 13 28.01 27.23 2.16
C LEU A 13 27.85 26.45 0.86
N LEU A 14 26.67 25.89 0.60
CA LEU A 14 26.33 25.19 -0.65
C LEU A 14 26.39 26.16 -1.85
N CYS A 15 25.85 27.37 -1.71
CA CYS A 15 25.94 28.41 -2.76
C CYS A 15 27.39 28.84 -3.02
N ARG A 16 28.20 29.01 -1.99
CA ARG A 16 29.62 29.35 -2.14
C ARG A 16 30.45 28.21 -2.75
N ALA A 17 30.18 26.97 -2.36
CA ALA A 17 30.84 25.81 -2.90
C ALA A 17 30.44 25.55 -4.36
N ALA A 18 29.19 25.86 -4.78
CA ALA A 18 28.72 25.76 -6.17
C ALA A 18 29.49 26.67 -7.16
N VAL A 19 30.18 27.66 -6.66
CA VAL A 19 31.01 28.58 -7.51
C VAL A 19 32.38 27.97 -7.84
N ARG A 20 32.85 26.96 -7.09
CA ARG A 20 34.17 26.32 -7.37
C ARG A 20 34.02 25.26 -8.49
N ARG A 21 34.89 25.38 -9.50
CA ARG A 21 34.87 24.48 -10.69
C ARG A 21 34.78 22.96 -10.36
N PRO A 22 35.60 22.40 -9.43
CA PRO A 22 35.52 20.99 -9.10
C PRO A 22 34.17 20.61 -8.44
N PHE A 23 33.61 21.48 -7.58
CA PHE A 23 32.33 21.25 -6.94
C PHE A 23 31.18 21.27 -7.98
N ARG A 24 31.18 22.23 -8.92
CA ARG A 24 30.20 22.28 -10.01
C ARG A 24 30.24 21.01 -10.87
N ARG A 25 31.44 20.46 -11.14
CA ARG A 25 31.57 19.19 -11.87
C ARG A 25 30.99 18.03 -11.08
N ALA A 26 31.34 17.92 -9.77
CA ALA A 26 30.80 16.88 -8.89
C ALA A 26 29.27 16.98 -8.75
N THR A 27 28.73 18.19 -8.58
CA THR A 27 27.28 18.43 -8.55
C THR A 27 26.61 18.03 -9.89
N ALA A 28 27.22 18.37 -11.02
CA ALA A 28 26.69 17.99 -12.32
C ALA A 28 26.69 16.45 -12.50
N TRP A 29 27.76 15.77 -12.11
CA TRP A 29 27.79 14.30 -12.11
C TRP A 29 26.75 13.69 -11.19
N LEU A 30 26.55 14.21 -10.00
CA LEU A 30 25.52 13.76 -9.06
C LEU A 30 24.11 13.95 -9.66
N VAL A 31 23.83 15.12 -10.23
CA VAL A 31 22.55 15.41 -10.90
C VAL A 31 22.30 14.43 -12.05
N ASN A 32 23.32 14.18 -12.89
CA ASN A 32 23.18 13.20 -13.98
C ASN A 32 22.97 11.78 -13.47
N LEU A 33 23.65 11.36 -12.38
CA LEU A 33 23.44 10.06 -11.75
C LEU A 33 22.01 9.93 -11.22
N VAL A 34 21.55 10.96 -10.49
CA VAL A 34 20.16 11.03 -10.00
C VAL A 34 19.18 10.92 -11.16
N PHE A 35 19.39 11.69 -12.23
CA PHE A 35 18.55 11.65 -13.42
C PHE A 35 18.55 10.26 -14.09
N LEU A 36 19.72 9.60 -14.20
CA LEU A 36 19.84 8.26 -14.74
C LEU A 36 19.06 7.25 -13.90
N VAL A 37 19.25 7.27 -12.58
CA VAL A 37 18.55 6.37 -11.65
C VAL A 37 17.04 6.57 -11.74
N MET A 38 16.56 7.82 -11.72
CA MET A 38 15.13 8.13 -11.87
C MET A 38 14.58 7.70 -13.24
N THR A 39 15.37 7.84 -14.31
CA THR A 39 14.95 7.37 -15.64
C THR A 39 14.80 5.85 -15.66
N LEU A 40 15.75 5.12 -15.10
CA LEU A 40 15.70 3.66 -15.06
C LEU A 40 14.56 3.14 -14.19
N ASN A 41 14.43 3.66 -12.97
CA ASN A 41 13.47 3.13 -12.01
C ASN A 41 12.05 3.69 -12.13
N CYS A 42 11.88 4.91 -12.64
CA CYS A 42 10.55 5.49 -12.77
C CYS A 42 10.07 5.46 -14.22
N VAL A 43 10.84 6.01 -15.18
CA VAL A 43 10.35 6.12 -16.55
C VAL A 43 10.28 4.75 -17.24
N ILE A 44 11.33 3.92 -17.14
CA ILE A 44 11.37 2.62 -17.84
C ILE A 44 10.35 1.66 -17.24
N LEU A 45 10.28 1.56 -15.89
CA LEU A 45 9.35 0.64 -15.23
C LEU A 45 7.88 0.98 -15.48
N TYR A 46 7.53 2.27 -15.62
CA TYR A 46 6.18 2.67 -16.01
C TYR A 46 5.81 2.34 -17.48
N HIS A 47 6.72 1.76 -18.25
CA HIS A 47 6.47 1.30 -19.63
C HIS A 47 6.61 -0.23 -19.76
N VAL A 48 6.69 -0.95 -18.65
CA VAL A 48 6.60 -2.41 -18.63
C VAL A 48 5.14 -2.82 -18.77
N THR A 49 4.89 -4.00 -19.35
CA THR A 49 3.54 -4.57 -19.48
C THR A 49 2.94 -4.82 -18.11
N PRO A 50 1.78 -4.22 -17.80
CA PRO A 50 1.10 -4.42 -16.53
C PRO A 50 0.59 -5.86 -16.33
N ILE A 51 0.45 -6.29 -15.08
CA ILE A 51 -0.16 -7.58 -14.72
C ILE A 51 -1.58 -7.69 -15.29
N GLU A 52 -2.34 -6.61 -15.33
CA GLU A 52 -3.69 -6.54 -15.89
C GLU A 52 -3.77 -7.15 -17.29
N GLU A 53 -2.76 -6.92 -18.15
CA GLU A 53 -2.73 -7.51 -19.49
C GLU A 53 -2.57 -9.04 -19.46
N SER A 54 -1.93 -9.60 -18.45
CA SER A 54 -1.79 -11.05 -18.29
C SER A 54 -3.04 -11.71 -17.71
N LEU A 55 -3.83 -10.97 -16.95
CA LEU A 55 -5.09 -11.41 -16.35
C LEU A 55 -6.28 -11.17 -17.32
N SER A 56 -6.17 -10.19 -18.21
CA SER A 56 -7.25 -9.79 -19.11
C SER A 56 -7.61 -10.92 -20.08
N GLY A 57 -8.87 -11.30 -20.08
CA GLY A 57 -9.40 -12.37 -20.94
C GLY A 57 -10.19 -13.43 -20.19
N LYS A 58 -10.16 -13.43 -18.86
CA LYS A 58 -11.08 -14.18 -18.01
C LYS A 58 -12.32 -13.31 -17.79
N GLY A 59 -13.51 -13.83 -18.01
CA GLY A 59 -14.75 -13.08 -17.76
C GLY A 59 -14.91 -12.81 -16.27
N LYS A 60 -15.44 -11.64 -15.89
CA LYS A 60 -15.71 -11.34 -14.47
C LYS A 60 -16.92 -12.13 -13.98
N THR A 61 -16.70 -13.17 -13.18
CA THR A 61 -17.77 -14.01 -12.62
C THR A 61 -18.35 -13.36 -11.35
N TYR A 62 -17.53 -12.64 -10.59
CA TYR A 62 -17.92 -12.02 -9.33
C TYR A 62 -18.16 -10.51 -9.49
N SER A 63 -19.14 -10.00 -8.73
CA SER A 63 -19.41 -8.57 -8.63
C SER A 63 -18.56 -7.92 -7.54
N VAL A 64 -18.43 -6.59 -7.58
CA VAL A 64 -17.81 -5.81 -6.49
C VAL A 64 -18.54 -6.05 -5.16
N GLU A 65 -19.85 -6.26 -5.20
CA GLU A 65 -20.69 -6.58 -4.05
C GLU A 65 -20.27 -7.88 -3.38
N GLU A 66 -20.15 -8.97 -4.16
CA GLU A 66 -19.72 -10.29 -3.66
C GLU A 66 -18.29 -10.25 -3.12
N LEU A 67 -17.37 -9.56 -3.82
CA LEU A 67 -16.01 -9.37 -3.35
C LEU A 67 -15.97 -8.61 -2.04
N ARG A 68 -16.75 -7.53 -1.93
CA ARG A 68 -16.83 -6.70 -0.72
C ARG A 68 -17.32 -7.50 0.47
N ASP A 69 -18.39 -8.26 0.31
CA ASP A 69 -18.95 -9.07 1.40
C ASP A 69 -17.94 -10.12 1.85
N TYR A 70 -17.28 -10.79 0.92
CA TYR A 70 -16.24 -11.75 1.23
C TYR A 70 -15.07 -11.11 1.99
N VAL A 71 -14.55 -9.97 1.54
CA VAL A 71 -13.45 -9.24 2.23
C VAL A 71 -13.86 -8.87 3.66
N VAL A 72 -15.08 -8.34 3.84
CA VAL A 72 -15.59 -7.96 5.18
C VAL A 72 -15.74 -9.18 6.08
N GLU A 73 -16.28 -10.29 5.58
CA GLU A 73 -16.44 -11.53 6.34
C GLU A 73 -15.06 -12.09 6.77
N ARG A 74 -14.08 -12.09 5.84
CA ARG A 74 -12.71 -12.51 6.15
C ARG A 74 -12.06 -11.62 7.20
N CYS A 75 -12.17 -10.29 7.07
CA CYS A 75 -11.65 -9.36 8.08
C CYS A 75 -12.31 -9.59 9.45
N ASN A 76 -13.64 -9.73 9.49
CA ASN A 76 -14.36 -9.96 10.73
C ASN A 76 -13.95 -11.28 11.39
N ALA A 77 -13.77 -12.37 10.64
CA ALA A 77 -13.33 -13.65 11.15
C ALA A 77 -11.89 -13.56 11.71
N LEU A 78 -10.94 -13.10 10.89
CA LEU A 78 -9.52 -13.04 11.26
C LEU A 78 -9.24 -12.08 12.42
N SER A 79 -10.07 -11.07 12.64
CA SER A 79 -9.94 -10.15 13.77
C SER A 79 -10.01 -10.87 15.14
N GLY A 80 -10.68 -12.02 15.20
CA GLY A 80 -10.77 -12.86 16.39
C GLY A 80 -9.67 -13.94 16.49
N GLU A 81 -8.89 -14.14 15.44
CA GLU A 81 -7.86 -15.19 15.37
C GLU A 81 -6.44 -14.67 15.65
N VAL A 82 -6.23 -13.36 15.51
CA VAL A 82 -4.92 -12.73 15.75
C VAL A 82 -4.64 -12.55 17.25
N PRO A 83 -3.38 -12.70 17.69
CA PRO A 83 -3.01 -12.47 19.07
C PRO A 83 -3.19 -11.01 19.48
N ARG A 84 -3.71 -10.80 20.70
CA ARG A 84 -3.96 -9.46 21.25
C ARG A 84 -3.38 -9.29 22.63
N GLY A 85 -2.95 -8.06 22.95
CA GLY A 85 -2.54 -7.65 24.29
C GLY A 85 -3.71 -7.42 25.23
N GLU A 86 -3.41 -7.08 26.48
CA GLU A 86 -4.41 -6.74 27.49
C GLU A 86 -5.22 -5.49 27.14
N ASP A 87 -4.66 -4.61 26.32
CA ASP A 87 -5.28 -3.39 25.76
C ASP A 87 -6.22 -3.67 24.57
N GLY A 88 -6.27 -4.93 24.09
CA GLY A 88 -7.04 -5.35 22.93
C GLY A 88 -6.36 -5.08 21.59
N GLU A 89 -5.20 -4.43 21.56
CA GLU A 89 -4.43 -4.19 20.33
C GLU A 89 -3.75 -5.50 19.86
N VAL A 90 -3.61 -5.63 18.54
CA VAL A 90 -2.94 -6.81 17.98
C VAL A 90 -1.46 -6.80 18.36
N CYS A 91 -0.97 -7.95 18.78
CA CYS A 91 0.43 -8.18 19.11
C CYS A 91 1.14 -8.98 18.02
N TYR A 92 2.44 -8.78 17.90
CA TYR A 92 3.30 -9.55 17.00
C TYR A 92 4.58 -9.97 17.72
N ASP A 93 4.81 -11.28 17.77
CA ASP A 93 5.99 -11.83 18.43
C ASP A 93 7.26 -11.58 17.60
N GLY A 94 8.33 -11.10 18.24
CA GLY A 94 9.61 -10.84 17.59
C GLY A 94 9.76 -9.42 17.02
N GLY A 95 8.71 -8.60 17.08
CA GLY A 95 8.75 -7.18 16.70
C GLY A 95 9.00 -6.92 15.21
N ASP A 96 9.19 -5.65 14.87
CA ASP A 96 9.28 -5.16 13.48
C ASP A 96 10.40 -5.83 12.65
N ALA A 97 11.52 -6.21 13.27
CA ALA A 97 12.63 -6.85 12.56
C ALA A 97 12.28 -8.27 12.08
N THR A 98 11.59 -9.05 12.91
CA THR A 98 11.09 -10.38 12.53
C THR A 98 9.99 -10.26 11.48
N MET A 99 9.06 -9.34 11.65
CA MET A 99 8.00 -9.04 10.70
C MET A 99 8.58 -8.68 9.31
N ALA A 100 9.63 -7.85 9.26
CA ALA A 100 10.29 -7.48 8.00
C ALA A 100 10.95 -8.67 7.29
N GLN A 101 11.52 -9.62 8.05
CA GLN A 101 12.05 -10.86 7.47
C GLN A 101 10.94 -11.76 6.95
N GLU A 102 9.84 -11.86 7.67
CA GLU A 102 8.68 -12.65 7.27
C GLU A 102 8.01 -12.06 6.03
N ALA A 103 7.87 -10.74 5.94
CA ALA A 103 7.38 -10.06 4.73
C ALA A 103 8.24 -10.39 3.50
N ARG A 104 9.57 -10.42 3.66
CA ARG A 104 10.47 -10.83 2.58
C ARG A 104 10.26 -12.28 2.15
N ILE A 105 10.01 -13.19 3.10
CA ILE A 105 9.72 -14.60 2.81
C ILE A 105 8.37 -14.72 2.11
N ALA A 106 7.35 -14.02 2.59
CA ALA A 106 6.02 -14.02 2.00
C ALA A 106 6.03 -13.54 0.54
N VAL A 107 6.70 -12.42 0.26
CA VAL A 107 6.83 -11.92 -1.12
C VAL A 107 7.61 -12.90 -2.01
N ALA A 108 8.68 -13.52 -1.51
CA ALA A 108 9.43 -14.52 -2.26
C ALA A 108 8.58 -15.78 -2.55
N GLY A 109 7.58 -16.09 -1.74
CA GLY A 109 6.63 -17.17 -1.95
C GLY A 109 5.82 -17.01 -3.25
N GLU A 110 5.54 -15.77 -3.65
CA GLU A 110 4.78 -15.45 -4.86
C GLU A 110 5.62 -15.57 -6.16
N ALA A 111 6.91 -15.84 -6.07
CA ALA A 111 7.83 -15.85 -7.22
C ALA A 111 7.51 -16.95 -8.25
N GLN A 112 6.75 -17.98 -7.90
CA GLN A 112 6.35 -19.03 -8.84
C GLN A 112 5.34 -18.48 -9.87
N GLU A 113 4.41 -17.65 -9.44
CA GLU A 113 3.40 -17.04 -10.31
C GLU A 113 3.88 -15.68 -10.86
N TYR A 114 4.63 -14.94 -10.06
CA TYR A 114 5.19 -13.64 -10.41
C TYR A 114 6.74 -13.68 -10.44
N PRO A 115 7.36 -14.15 -11.55
CA PRO A 115 8.79 -14.46 -11.60
C PRO A 115 9.73 -13.30 -11.25
N TRP A 116 9.30 -12.03 -11.38
CA TRP A 116 10.13 -10.89 -10.99
C TRP A 116 10.32 -10.77 -9.49
N LEU A 117 9.46 -11.40 -8.68
CA LEU A 117 9.64 -11.47 -7.23
C LEU A 117 10.74 -12.44 -6.81
N SER A 118 11.30 -13.18 -7.77
CA SER A 118 12.44 -14.09 -7.52
C SER A 118 13.76 -13.34 -7.33
N GLY A 119 14.71 -14.01 -6.71
CA GLY A 119 16.08 -13.53 -6.57
C GLY A 119 16.34 -12.79 -5.26
N TRP A 120 17.27 -11.82 -5.31
CA TRP A 120 17.63 -11.05 -4.13
C TRP A 120 16.55 -10.04 -3.79
N SER A 121 16.16 -10.00 -2.54
CA SER A 121 15.21 -9.04 -2.01
C SER A 121 15.78 -8.33 -0.78
N THR A 122 15.51 -7.05 -0.66
CA THR A 122 15.88 -6.25 0.52
C THR A 122 15.04 -6.66 1.73
N ILE A 123 15.44 -6.21 2.92
CA ILE A 123 14.62 -6.32 4.12
C ILE A 123 13.98 -4.96 4.35
N PRO A 124 12.65 -4.86 4.50
CA PRO A 124 11.98 -3.61 4.80
C PRO A 124 12.57 -2.92 6.03
N LYS A 125 12.71 -1.59 5.96
CA LYS A 125 13.31 -0.77 7.02
C LYS A 125 12.32 0.23 7.56
N GLY A 126 12.37 0.45 8.87
CA GLY A 126 11.63 1.53 9.50
C GLY A 126 12.13 2.90 9.05
N MET A 127 11.23 3.79 8.65
CA MET A 127 11.57 5.16 8.25
C MET A 127 12.04 5.99 9.43
N PHE A 128 13.14 6.70 9.26
CA PHE A 128 13.70 7.60 10.26
C PHE A 128 12.76 8.76 10.63
N ALA A 129 11.98 9.27 9.67
CA ALA A 129 11.10 10.42 9.85
C ALA A 129 9.62 10.03 9.86
N SER A 130 9.27 8.90 10.49
CA SER A 130 7.91 8.36 10.51
C SER A 130 6.86 9.37 10.99
N ASP A 131 7.16 10.19 12.01
CA ASP A 131 6.24 11.22 12.49
C ASP A 131 5.90 12.24 11.38
N PHE A 132 6.91 12.73 10.63
CA PHE A 132 6.68 13.65 9.50
C PHE A 132 5.98 12.97 8.32
N ILE A 133 6.32 11.73 8.03
CA ILE A 133 5.69 10.92 6.98
C ILE A 133 4.22 10.63 7.32
N SER A 134 3.90 10.45 8.60
CA SER A 134 2.52 10.28 9.07
C SER A 134 1.64 11.48 8.77
N GLN A 135 2.17 12.71 8.81
CA GLN A 135 1.43 13.91 8.40
C GLN A 135 0.99 13.87 6.91
N GLN A 136 1.65 13.05 6.09
CA GLN A 136 1.30 12.83 4.69
C GLN A 136 0.34 11.65 4.51
N TYR A 137 -0.08 10.97 5.59
CA TYR A 137 -0.83 9.70 5.57
C TYR A 137 -0.13 8.60 4.76
N MET A 138 1.21 8.62 4.73
CA MET A 138 2.03 7.68 3.98
C MET A 138 2.42 6.50 4.88
N GLN A 139 2.06 5.29 4.47
CA GLN A 139 2.34 4.07 5.21
C GLN A 139 3.75 3.53 4.91
N GLY A 140 4.16 3.59 3.66
CA GLY A 140 5.45 3.12 3.20
C GLY A 140 6.03 3.99 2.10
N TYR A 141 7.23 3.68 1.68
CA TYR A 141 7.91 4.37 0.61
C TYR A 141 9.05 3.53 0.01
N TYR A 142 8.93 3.21 -1.27
CA TYR A 142 10.04 2.69 -2.05
C TYR A 142 11.03 3.81 -2.39
N PHE A 143 12.31 3.65 -1.97
CA PHE A 143 13.33 4.65 -2.27
C PHE A 143 14.17 4.23 -3.49
N PRO A 144 13.95 4.83 -4.67
CA PRO A 144 14.50 4.34 -5.93
C PRO A 144 16.03 4.46 -6.04
N PHE A 145 16.67 5.31 -5.24
CA PHE A 145 18.12 5.51 -5.29
C PHE A 145 18.91 4.40 -4.58
N SER A 146 18.36 3.84 -3.51
CA SER A 146 18.98 2.74 -2.77
C SER A 146 18.24 1.41 -2.93
N MET A 147 17.14 1.39 -3.68
CA MET A 147 16.27 0.21 -3.87
C MET A 147 15.77 -0.34 -2.53
N GLU A 148 15.40 0.54 -1.60
CA GLU A 148 14.95 0.18 -0.25
C GLU A 148 13.44 0.24 -0.15
N ALA A 149 12.86 -0.80 0.44
CA ALA A 149 11.50 -0.81 0.95
C ALA A 149 11.49 -0.21 2.35
N ASN A 150 10.68 0.81 2.58
CA ASN A 150 10.61 1.49 3.87
C ASN A 150 9.16 1.57 4.36
N TYR A 151 8.95 1.34 5.65
CA TYR A 151 7.63 1.42 6.27
C TYR A 151 7.61 2.44 7.40
N ASN A 152 6.44 3.00 7.66
CA ASN A 152 6.20 3.92 8.76
C ASN A 152 6.16 3.15 10.09
N THR A 153 7.08 3.46 11.00
CA THR A 153 7.25 2.72 12.25
C THR A 153 6.16 3.00 13.29
N VAL A 154 5.51 4.18 13.20
CA VAL A 154 4.51 4.61 14.21
C VAL A 154 3.08 4.22 13.86
N MET A 155 2.84 3.67 12.67
CA MET A 155 1.52 3.17 12.32
C MET A 155 1.13 1.93 13.14
N LYS A 156 -0.18 1.70 13.28
CA LYS A 156 -0.69 0.49 13.94
C LYS A 156 -0.10 -0.76 13.31
N ILE A 157 0.09 -1.79 14.14
CA ILE A 157 0.80 -3.01 13.75
C ILE A 157 0.15 -3.69 12.52
N MET A 158 -1.18 -3.63 12.43
CA MET A 158 -1.93 -4.27 11.35
C MET A 158 -1.68 -3.66 9.96
N ASN A 159 -1.20 -2.43 9.89
CA ASN A 159 -0.83 -1.82 8.62
C ASN A 159 0.57 -2.23 8.12
N LYS A 160 1.43 -2.77 9.02
CA LYS A 160 2.84 -3.01 8.71
C LYS A 160 3.08 -4.18 7.75
N PRO A 161 2.53 -5.39 7.95
CA PRO A 161 2.81 -6.54 7.07
C PRO A 161 2.44 -6.26 5.62
N PHE A 162 1.23 -5.78 5.37
CA PHE A 162 0.79 -5.43 4.01
C PHE A 162 1.67 -4.35 3.37
N THR A 163 1.95 -3.27 4.11
CA THR A 163 2.83 -2.20 3.62
C THR A 163 4.24 -2.72 3.29
N MET A 164 4.83 -3.56 4.15
CA MET A 164 6.15 -4.13 3.89
C MET A 164 6.17 -4.98 2.62
N CYS A 165 5.14 -5.79 2.39
CA CYS A 165 5.02 -6.62 1.18
C CYS A 165 4.79 -5.76 -0.06
N HIS A 166 3.97 -4.72 0.02
CA HIS A 166 3.73 -3.74 -1.04
C HIS A 166 5.02 -3.02 -1.45
N GLU A 167 5.76 -2.47 -0.50
CA GLU A 167 7.02 -1.77 -0.78
C GLU A 167 8.10 -2.72 -1.33
N LEU A 168 8.08 -3.99 -0.93
CA LEU A 168 8.93 -5.01 -1.52
C LEU A 168 8.58 -5.27 -2.98
N ALA A 169 7.31 -5.31 -3.37
CA ALA A 169 6.90 -5.46 -4.76
C ALA A 169 7.49 -4.34 -5.63
N HIS A 170 7.49 -3.10 -5.15
CA HIS A 170 8.16 -1.99 -5.82
C HIS A 170 9.68 -2.21 -6.01
N THR A 171 10.36 -2.79 -5.03
CA THR A 171 11.81 -3.09 -5.18
C THR A 171 12.11 -4.15 -6.24
N HIS A 172 11.12 -4.95 -6.59
CA HIS A 172 11.19 -5.95 -7.66
C HIS A 172 10.70 -5.44 -9.03
N GLY A 173 10.36 -4.15 -9.13
CA GLY A 173 10.02 -3.50 -10.40
C GLY A 173 8.52 -3.41 -10.70
N TYR A 174 7.65 -3.88 -9.82
CA TYR A 174 6.21 -3.64 -9.92
C TYR A 174 5.91 -2.23 -9.45
N ILE A 175 5.97 -1.27 -10.38
CA ILE A 175 5.91 0.16 -10.04
C ILE A 175 4.49 0.69 -9.97
N TYR A 176 3.51 -0.01 -10.55
CA TYR A 176 2.11 0.38 -10.47
C TYR A 176 1.56 0.06 -9.09
N GLU A 177 0.85 1.02 -8.51
CA GLU A 177 0.31 0.92 -7.15
C GLU A 177 -0.74 -0.18 -7.01
N ASP A 178 -1.57 -0.37 -8.02
CA ASP A 178 -2.57 -1.44 -8.07
C ASP A 178 -1.91 -2.82 -8.11
N GLU A 179 -0.82 -3.01 -8.85
CA GLU A 179 -0.04 -4.24 -8.88
C GLU A 179 0.68 -4.50 -7.55
N ALA A 180 1.31 -3.46 -6.98
CA ALA A 180 1.97 -3.57 -5.68
C ALA A 180 0.97 -3.89 -4.56
N ASN A 181 -0.24 -3.31 -4.63
CA ASN A 181 -1.34 -3.66 -3.71
C ASN A 181 -1.80 -5.11 -3.89
N LEU A 182 -1.96 -5.59 -5.13
CA LEU A 182 -2.31 -6.99 -5.38
C LEU A 182 -1.24 -7.94 -4.84
N LEU A 183 0.02 -7.70 -5.18
CA LEU A 183 1.14 -8.56 -4.74
C LEU A 183 1.35 -8.50 -3.22
N GLY A 184 1.20 -7.33 -2.60
CA GLY A 184 1.21 -7.19 -1.15
C GLY A 184 0.08 -7.96 -0.47
N PHE A 185 -1.12 -7.93 -1.06
CA PHE A 185 -2.26 -8.71 -0.62
C PHE A 185 -1.98 -10.21 -0.73
N LEU A 186 -1.55 -10.71 -1.90
CA LEU A 186 -1.28 -12.11 -2.13
C LEU A 186 -0.20 -12.66 -1.19
N ALA A 187 0.92 -11.97 -1.07
CA ALA A 187 1.99 -12.35 -0.16
C ALA A 187 1.50 -12.47 1.29
N CYS A 188 0.61 -11.56 1.71
CA CYS A 188 0.04 -11.60 3.04
C CYS A 188 -0.93 -12.74 3.25
N ILE A 189 -1.88 -12.95 2.33
CA ILE A 189 -2.93 -13.99 2.52
C ILE A 189 -2.40 -15.42 2.37
N HIS A 190 -1.31 -15.61 1.63
CA HIS A 190 -0.65 -16.91 1.47
C HIS A 190 0.40 -17.19 2.57
N SER A 191 0.68 -16.23 3.44
CA SER A 191 1.49 -16.46 4.63
C SER A 191 0.79 -17.41 5.61
N GLU A 192 1.56 -18.26 6.30
CA GLU A 192 1.03 -19.09 7.39
C GLU A 192 0.71 -18.28 8.65
N ASN A 193 1.16 -17.04 8.75
CA ASN A 193 0.99 -16.17 9.90
C ASN A 193 -0.37 -15.43 9.85
N PRO A 194 -1.26 -15.65 10.85
CA PRO A 194 -2.58 -15.04 10.86
C PRO A 194 -2.54 -13.50 10.91
N VAL A 195 -1.49 -12.89 11.49
CA VAL A 195 -1.31 -11.43 11.49
C VAL A 195 -1.07 -10.92 10.08
N PHE A 196 -0.26 -11.62 9.27
CA PHE A 196 -0.06 -11.31 7.87
C PHE A 196 -1.36 -11.48 7.08
N GLN A 197 -2.04 -12.62 7.23
CA GLN A 197 -3.32 -12.86 6.55
C GLN A 197 -4.32 -11.74 6.83
N TYR A 198 -4.51 -11.40 8.10
CA TYR A 198 -5.44 -10.33 8.48
C TYR A 198 -5.00 -8.96 7.93
N SER A 199 -3.71 -8.63 8.00
CA SER A 199 -3.16 -7.39 7.42
C SER A 199 -3.40 -7.30 5.91
N GLY A 200 -3.26 -8.40 5.17
CA GLY A 200 -3.56 -8.45 3.74
C GLY A 200 -5.01 -8.10 3.45
N TRP A 201 -5.96 -8.71 4.14
CA TRP A 201 -7.38 -8.42 3.97
C TRP A 201 -7.73 -6.98 4.36
N LEU A 202 -7.16 -6.44 5.44
CA LEU A 202 -7.33 -5.04 5.83
C LEU A 202 -6.75 -4.08 4.78
N GLY A 203 -5.62 -4.43 4.16
CA GLY A 203 -4.97 -3.63 3.15
C GLY A 203 -5.84 -3.37 1.91
N VAL A 204 -6.73 -4.31 1.57
CA VAL A 204 -7.65 -4.15 0.44
C VAL A 204 -9.07 -3.73 0.85
N LEU A 205 -9.43 -3.84 2.13
CA LEU A 205 -10.78 -3.56 2.63
C LEU A 205 -11.29 -2.18 2.22
N ASN A 206 -10.49 -1.14 2.42
CA ASN A 206 -10.92 0.23 2.13
C ASN A 206 -11.16 0.47 0.64
N TYR A 207 -10.39 -0.16 -0.25
CA TYR A 207 -10.58 -0.04 -1.69
C TYR A 207 -11.90 -0.67 -2.13
N VAL A 208 -12.15 -1.88 -1.67
CA VAL A 208 -13.35 -2.65 -2.05
C VAL A 208 -14.60 -2.05 -1.42
N ASP A 209 -14.58 -1.74 -0.12
CA ASP A 209 -15.73 -1.16 0.61
C ASP A 209 -16.11 0.22 0.08
N ASN A 210 -15.13 1.10 -0.17
CA ASN A 210 -15.38 2.42 -0.76
C ASN A 210 -15.92 2.32 -2.19
N THR A 211 -15.40 1.39 -3.01
CA THR A 211 -15.89 1.18 -4.37
C THR A 211 -17.35 0.73 -4.34
N PHE A 212 -17.72 -0.19 -3.46
CA PHE A 212 -19.11 -0.61 -3.29
C PHE A 212 -19.99 0.53 -2.78
N TYR A 213 -19.57 1.20 -1.69
CA TYR A 213 -20.34 2.30 -1.07
C TYR A 213 -20.69 3.44 -2.03
N ARG A 214 -19.77 3.77 -2.95
CA ARG A 214 -19.99 4.84 -3.94
C ARG A 214 -21.01 4.46 -5.02
N ASN A 215 -21.23 3.18 -5.24
CA ASN A 215 -22.06 2.67 -6.33
C ASN A 215 -23.47 2.21 -5.89
N VAL A 216 -23.77 2.26 -4.59
CA VAL A 216 -25.07 1.83 -4.06
C VAL A 216 -25.69 2.89 -3.16
N SER A 217 -27.00 2.77 -2.90
CA SER A 217 -27.67 3.64 -1.92
C SER A 217 -27.27 3.24 -0.50
N GLY A 218 -27.34 4.18 0.45
CA GLY A 218 -27.07 3.87 1.85
C GLY A 218 -28.07 2.86 2.47
N ALA A 219 -29.22 2.62 1.86
CA ALA A 219 -30.15 1.56 2.27
C ALA A 219 -29.60 0.20 1.87
N VAL A 220 -29.22 0.03 0.61
CA VAL A 220 -28.61 -1.21 0.08
C VAL A 220 -27.31 -1.52 0.85
N TYR A 221 -26.42 -0.53 1.05
CA TYR A 221 -25.19 -0.76 1.80
C TYR A 221 -25.41 -1.37 3.19
N ARG A 222 -26.49 -0.98 3.88
CA ARG A 222 -26.81 -1.50 5.22
C ARG A 222 -27.40 -2.92 5.25
N GLU A 223 -27.80 -3.46 4.11
CA GLU A 223 -28.27 -4.85 3.98
C GLU A 223 -27.11 -5.87 3.94
N HIS A 224 -25.90 -5.38 3.70
CA HIS A 224 -24.68 -6.20 3.58
C HIS A 224 -23.94 -6.35 4.91
N PRO A 225 -23.02 -7.35 5.04
CA PRO A 225 -22.24 -7.57 6.24
C PRO A 225 -21.54 -6.28 6.72
N ALA A 226 -21.71 -5.95 7.99
CA ALA A 226 -21.09 -4.75 8.55
C ALA A 226 -19.63 -5.03 8.93
N VAL A 227 -18.74 -4.09 8.65
CA VAL A 227 -17.39 -4.07 9.21
C VAL A 227 -17.49 -3.93 10.72
N SER A 228 -16.95 -4.88 11.49
CA SER A 228 -17.03 -4.88 12.96
C SER A 228 -16.27 -3.69 13.57
N LYS A 229 -16.59 -3.36 14.83
CA LYS A 229 -15.88 -2.29 15.55
C LYS A 229 -14.39 -2.60 15.72
N THR A 230 -14.06 -3.87 15.99
CA THR A 230 -12.68 -4.34 16.12
C THR A 230 -11.92 -4.13 14.82
N VAL A 231 -12.49 -4.57 13.68
CA VAL A 231 -11.87 -4.36 12.36
C VAL A 231 -11.67 -2.89 12.05
N ARG A 232 -12.63 -2.03 12.40
CA ARG A 232 -12.48 -0.57 12.18
C ARG A 232 -11.34 0.02 13.00
N SER A 233 -11.23 -0.38 14.28
CA SER A 233 -10.14 0.06 15.15
C SER A 233 -8.79 -0.46 14.64
N ASP A 234 -8.69 -1.74 14.25
CA ASP A 234 -7.46 -2.34 13.73
C ASP A 234 -7.02 -1.68 12.41
N ASN A 235 -7.98 -1.22 11.59
CA ASN A 235 -7.72 -0.58 10.28
C ASN A 235 -7.39 0.93 10.38
N GLU A 236 -7.32 1.49 11.58
CA GLU A 236 -6.85 2.85 11.76
C GLU A 236 -5.36 2.96 11.42
N PHE A 237 -4.97 4.07 10.80
CA PHE A 237 -3.57 4.30 10.42
C PHE A 237 -2.66 4.46 11.62
N LEU A 238 -3.05 5.32 12.58
CA LEU A 238 -2.35 5.58 13.83
C LEU A 238 -3.32 5.48 15.00
N SER A 239 -2.81 5.20 16.20
CA SER A 239 -3.57 5.42 17.43
C SER A 239 -3.72 6.91 17.74
N ASP A 240 -4.69 7.25 18.60
CA ASP A 240 -4.91 8.63 19.04
C ASP A 240 -3.65 9.22 19.68
N GLU A 241 -2.95 8.45 20.52
CA GLU A 241 -1.70 8.87 21.16
C GLU A 241 -0.58 9.12 20.16
N ALA A 242 -0.50 8.30 19.10
CA ALA A 242 0.48 8.50 18.04
C ALA A 242 0.16 9.77 17.23
N TRP A 243 -1.12 10.04 16.96
CA TRP A 243 -1.55 11.29 16.30
C TRP A 243 -1.24 12.51 17.15
N GLU A 244 -1.55 12.50 18.46
CA GLU A 244 -1.22 13.59 19.38
C GLU A 244 0.28 13.90 19.37
N LYS A 245 1.12 12.86 19.35
CA LYS A 245 2.58 13.03 19.26
C LYS A 245 3.00 13.64 17.93
N VAL A 246 2.48 13.13 16.80
CA VAL A 246 2.77 13.64 15.46
C VAL A 246 2.41 15.13 15.34
N GLU A 247 1.25 15.53 15.82
CA GLU A 247 0.77 16.91 15.77
C GLU A 247 1.55 17.83 16.69
N LYS A 248 1.90 17.36 17.90
CA LYS A 248 2.68 18.12 18.87
C LYS A 248 4.08 18.45 18.37
N ASP A 249 4.73 17.50 17.69
CA ASP A 249 6.09 17.65 17.20
C ASP A 249 6.14 18.28 15.79
N ALA A 250 4.99 18.54 15.18
CA ALA A 250 4.85 19.09 13.85
C ALA A 250 5.39 20.51 13.72
N VAL A 251 6.19 20.76 12.68
CA VAL A 251 6.66 22.12 12.33
C VAL A 251 5.66 22.88 11.47
N PHE A 252 4.91 22.15 10.66
CA PHE A 252 3.81 22.65 9.82
C PHE A 252 2.55 21.85 10.14
N SER A 253 1.38 22.43 9.95
CA SER A 253 0.13 21.70 10.18
C SER A 253 0.03 20.49 9.26
N THR A 254 -0.52 19.40 9.77
CA THR A 254 -0.74 18.15 9.03
C THR A 254 -1.54 18.39 7.75
N GLU A 255 -2.54 19.29 7.78
CA GLU A 255 -3.32 19.68 6.60
C GLU A 255 -2.44 20.28 5.49
N THR A 256 -1.53 21.19 5.85
CA THR A 256 -0.60 21.82 4.87
C THR A 256 0.37 20.81 4.27
N VAL A 257 0.94 19.94 5.11
CA VAL A 257 1.89 18.91 4.66
C VAL A 257 1.20 17.90 3.76
N LYS A 258 0.02 17.43 4.15
CA LYS A 258 -0.80 16.52 3.36
C LYS A 258 -1.17 17.11 1.99
N ALA A 259 -1.68 18.33 1.95
CA ALA A 259 -2.06 18.97 0.68
C ALA A 259 -0.87 19.11 -0.30
N ALA A 260 0.31 19.45 0.24
CA ALA A 260 1.54 19.51 -0.57
C ALA A 260 1.97 18.14 -1.10
N ALA A 261 1.92 17.11 -0.25
CA ALA A 261 2.25 15.73 -0.62
C ALA A 261 1.28 15.18 -1.68
N ASP A 262 -0.02 15.40 -1.50
CA ASP A 262 -1.07 14.99 -2.45
C ASP A 262 -0.87 15.62 -3.82
N THR A 263 -0.53 16.92 -3.87
CA THR A 263 -0.27 17.64 -5.11
C THR A 263 0.99 17.10 -5.80
N TYR A 264 2.05 16.85 -5.04
CA TYR A 264 3.30 16.30 -5.57
C TYR A 264 3.09 14.90 -6.16
N LEU A 265 2.41 14.01 -5.43
CA LEU A 265 2.15 12.64 -5.85
C LEU A 265 1.31 12.61 -7.15
N ASP A 266 0.19 13.33 -7.18
CA ASP A 266 -0.69 13.38 -8.36
C ASP A 266 0.04 13.94 -9.59
N THR A 267 0.85 14.99 -9.40
CA THR A 267 1.66 15.57 -10.50
C THR A 267 2.69 14.58 -11.01
N THR A 268 3.35 13.84 -10.11
CA THR A 268 4.38 12.86 -10.47
C THR A 268 3.79 11.67 -11.22
N LEU A 269 2.67 11.13 -10.75
CA LEU A 269 1.96 10.02 -11.41
C LEU A 269 1.53 10.42 -12.83
N LYS A 270 0.91 11.59 -13.00
CA LYS A 270 0.50 12.09 -14.30
C LYS A 270 1.69 12.34 -15.24
N ALA A 271 2.80 12.84 -14.74
CA ALA A 271 4.03 13.02 -15.51
C ALA A 271 4.63 11.69 -16.02
N ASN A 272 4.42 10.60 -15.29
CA ASN A 272 4.82 9.25 -15.66
C ASN A 272 3.76 8.50 -16.50
N GLY A 273 2.74 9.19 -16.98
CA GLY A 273 1.74 8.62 -17.89
C GLY A 273 0.53 8.00 -17.22
N ILE A 274 0.45 8.01 -15.88
CA ILE A 274 -0.73 7.56 -15.12
C ILE A 274 -1.78 8.67 -15.19
N ARG A 275 -2.65 8.61 -16.20
CA ARG A 275 -3.65 9.66 -16.51
C ARG A 275 -4.59 9.95 -15.36
N ASP A 276 -4.97 8.89 -14.62
CA ASP A 276 -5.90 8.95 -13.49
C ASP A 276 -5.25 9.49 -12.20
N GLY A 277 -3.92 9.66 -12.18
CA GLY A 277 -3.19 10.13 -11.00
C GLY A 277 -3.48 9.24 -9.79
N LYS A 278 -3.90 9.82 -8.67
CA LYS A 278 -4.23 9.07 -7.44
C LYS A 278 -5.41 8.10 -7.58
N ALA A 279 -6.32 8.30 -8.56
CA ALA A 279 -7.43 7.36 -8.80
C ALA A 279 -6.94 5.98 -9.29
N SER A 280 -5.69 5.86 -9.75
CA SER A 280 -5.08 4.57 -10.10
C SER A 280 -5.05 3.57 -8.95
N TYR A 281 -5.01 4.04 -7.71
CA TYR A 281 -5.08 3.17 -6.53
C TYR A 281 -6.39 2.37 -6.40
N GLU A 282 -7.47 2.84 -7.03
CA GLU A 282 -8.77 2.15 -7.02
C GLU A 282 -8.83 0.98 -8.03
N ARG A 283 -7.86 0.87 -8.97
CA ARG A 283 -7.82 -0.20 -9.96
C ARG A 283 -7.53 -1.58 -9.37
N VAL A 284 -6.96 -1.63 -8.16
CA VAL A 284 -6.73 -2.89 -7.45
C VAL A 284 -8.00 -3.73 -7.31
N VAL A 285 -9.19 -3.09 -7.21
CA VAL A 285 -10.48 -3.82 -7.15
C VAL A 285 -10.73 -4.61 -8.44
N GLY A 286 -10.35 -4.05 -9.59
CA GLY A 286 -10.40 -4.76 -10.87
C GLY A 286 -9.49 -5.98 -10.89
N LEU A 287 -8.22 -5.81 -10.46
CA LEU A 287 -7.26 -6.92 -10.36
C LEU A 287 -7.71 -8.01 -9.38
N LEU A 288 -8.28 -7.62 -8.23
CA LEU A 288 -8.83 -8.59 -7.27
C LEU A 288 -10.01 -9.40 -7.88
N LEU A 289 -10.92 -8.73 -8.61
CA LEU A 289 -12.01 -9.43 -9.30
C LEU A 289 -11.47 -10.41 -10.34
N GLU A 290 -10.45 -10.04 -11.11
CA GLU A 290 -9.82 -10.91 -12.09
C GLU A 290 -9.07 -12.07 -11.44
N TYR A 291 -8.40 -11.80 -10.32
CA TYR A 291 -7.71 -12.81 -9.54
C TYR A 291 -8.71 -13.85 -8.99
N PHE A 292 -9.82 -13.43 -8.39
CA PHE A 292 -10.85 -14.33 -7.86
C PHE A 292 -11.67 -15.06 -8.94
N ASP A 293 -11.69 -14.62 -10.19
CA ASP A 293 -12.28 -15.34 -11.32
C ASP A 293 -11.46 -16.59 -11.72
N GLY A 294 -10.16 -16.64 -11.38
CA GLY A 294 -9.36 -17.84 -11.47
C GLY A 294 -9.64 -18.72 -10.25
N ASP A 295 -9.99 -19.98 -10.43
CA ASP A 295 -10.26 -21.04 -9.43
C ASP A 295 -9.74 -20.77 -7.99
N PHE A 296 -10.51 -20.03 -7.19
CA PHE A 296 -10.27 -19.93 -5.76
C PHE A 296 -11.11 -20.95 -5.01
N PRO A 297 -10.49 -21.94 -4.34
CA PRO A 297 -11.22 -23.02 -3.67
C PRO A 297 -12.10 -22.54 -2.51
N ASP A 298 -11.81 -21.38 -1.92
CA ASP A 298 -12.49 -20.87 -0.73
C ASP A 298 -13.50 -19.74 -1.01
N PHE A 299 -13.60 -19.27 -2.26
CA PHE A 299 -14.64 -18.32 -2.62
C PHE A 299 -15.98 -19.07 -2.80
N PRO A 300 -17.08 -18.61 -2.18
CA PRO A 300 -18.37 -19.31 -2.30
C PRO A 300 -18.79 -19.36 -3.78
N LYS A 301 -18.67 -20.56 -4.39
CA LYS A 301 -19.13 -20.77 -5.77
C LYS A 301 -20.61 -20.49 -5.81
N LYS A 302 -21.05 -19.57 -6.68
CA LYS A 302 -22.46 -19.42 -7.02
C LYS A 302 -23.01 -20.79 -7.39
N THR A 303 -23.88 -21.37 -6.55
CA THR A 303 -24.67 -22.51 -6.95
C THR A 303 -25.51 -22.07 -8.15
N ALA A 304 -25.29 -22.71 -9.31
CA ALA A 304 -26.11 -22.52 -10.51
C ALA A 304 -27.56 -22.94 -10.19
N GLY A 305 -28.35 -21.99 -9.62
CA GLY A 305 -29.68 -22.33 -9.13
C GLY A 305 -30.61 -21.19 -8.77
N SER A 306 -30.21 -19.92 -8.92
CA SER A 306 -31.10 -18.80 -8.55
C SER A 306 -31.51 -17.87 -9.70
N GLN A 307 -31.50 -18.39 -10.94
CA GLN A 307 -32.06 -17.67 -12.09
C GLN A 307 -33.34 -18.32 -12.62
N ASP A 308 -34.27 -18.68 -11.75
CA ASP A 308 -35.62 -19.05 -12.20
C ASP A 308 -36.67 -18.76 -11.12
N SER A 309 -36.99 -17.48 -10.90
CA SER A 309 -38.29 -17.12 -10.27
C SER A 309 -38.66 -15.64 -10.47
N ALA A 310 -38.35 -15.05 -11.62
CA ALA A 310 -38.85 -13.71 -11.98
C ALA A 310 -39.52 -13.68 -13.36
N ASN A 311 -40.19 -14.75 -13.74
CA ASN A 311 -41.15 -14.71 -14.87
C ASN A 311 -42.24 -15.73 -14.65
N VAL A 312 -43.21 -15.42 -13.84
CA VAL A 312 -44.65 -15.84 -13.96
C VAL A 312 -45.41 -14.99 -12.95
N VAL A 313 -46.03 -13.91 -13.37
CA VAL A 313 -47.45 -13.58 -13.13
C VAL A 313 -47.81 -12.40 -14.03
N GLY A 314 -48.69 -12.62 -14.94
CA GLY A 314 -49.78 -11.97 -15.58
C GLY A 314 -49.78 -10.50 -15.97
#